data_922c82833467f41511b053973dea80e2
#
_entry.id   922c82833467f41511b053973dea80e2
#
_cell.length_a   1.000
_cell.length_b   1.000
_cell.length_c   1.000
_cell.angle_alpha   90.00
_cell.angle_beta   90.00
_cell.angle_gamma   90.00
#
_symmetry.space_group_name_H-M   'P 1'
#
loop_
_entity.id
_entity.type
_entity.pdbx_description
1 polymer ?
#
loop_
_entity_poly.entity_id
_entity_poly.type
_entity_poly.pdbx_seq_one_letter_code
_entity_poly.pdbx_strand_id
1 'polypeptide(L)'
;MTRMTISICTSLGFTTGIDDEDLPPEAKEEISLINQRGSDAVDAELEKFGKDGRRYETRPGRTPLETLEENILMILDEAKTESGNVAKSFLGSDNAAVMMATSGARGSMDNLAMMAGSIGQPKVRGKRLERGYQDRVLAHFPRNSKGAQEKGFVGSSFKRGLEPTEFFMLS
;
A
#
# COMPACT_ATOMS: atom_id res chain seq x y z
N MET A 1 -22.69 -29.86 11.22
CA MET A 1 -22.44 -28.41 11.02
C MET A 1 -22.65 -27.97 9.58
N THR A 2 -22.03 -28.55 8.56
CA THR A 2 -22.09 -28.10 7.14
C THR A 2 -23.52 -27.91 6.60
N ARG A 3 -24.43 -28.87 6.82
CA ARG A 3 -25.83 -28.75 6.35
C ARG A 3 -26.61 -27.58 7.00
N MET A 4 -26.36 -27.34 8.28
CA MET A 4 -26.94 -26.22 9.01
C MET A 4 -26.43 -24.89 8.48
N THR A 5 -25.13 -24.77 8.24
CA THR A 5 -24.54 -23.57 7.66
C THR A 5 -25.09 -23.28 6.26
N ILE A 6 -25.20 -24.30 5.40
CA ILE A 6 -25.78 -24.19 4.06
C ILE A 6 -27.22 -23.71 4.15
N SER A 7 -28.05 -24.30 5.04
CA SER A 7 -29.43 -23.88 5.23
C SER A 7 -29.58 -22.43 5.68
N ILE A 8 -28.71 -21.99 6.60
CA ILE A 8 -28.67 -20.59 7.08
C ILE A 8 -28.29 -19.65 5.95
N CYS A 9 -27.19 -19.94 5.20
CA CYS A 9 -26.76 -19.12 4.08
C CYS A 9 -27.80 -19.06 2.96
N THR A 10 -28.57 -20.15 2.72
CA THR A 10 -29.63 -20.17 1.73
C THR A 10 -30.81 -19.29 2.14
N SER A 11 -31.11 -19.22 3.45
CA SER A 11 -32.23 -18.45 3.99
C SER A 11 -31.91 -16.96 4.13
N LEU A 12 -30.73 -16.62 4.64
CA LEU A 12 -30.33 -15.24 4.90
C LEU A 12 -29.70 -14.57 3.68
N GLY A 13 -29.07 -15.37 2.81
CA GLY A 13 -28.16 -14.87 1.78
C GLY A 13 -26.85 -14.35 2.37
N PHE A 14 -25.77 -14.43 1.62
CA PHE A 14 -24.48 -13.84 1.97
C PHE A 14 -23.75 -13.48 0.69
N THR A 15 -23.49 -12.20 0.50
CA THR A 15 -22.79 -11.68 -0.67
C THR A 15 -21.96 -10.46 -0.30
N THR A 16 -20.95 -10.16 -1.09
CA THR A 16 -20.17 -8.93 -1.03
C THR A 16 -20.43 -8.12 -2.29
N GLY A 17 -20.85 -6.87 -2.13
CA GLY A 17 -21.00 -5.90 -3.21
C GLY A 17 -19.78 -4.99 -3.32
N ILE A 18 -19.68 -4.31 -4.45
CA ILE A 18 -18.64 -3.27 -4.63
C ILE A 18 -18.84 -2.13 -3.63
N ASP A 19 -20.09 -1.86 -3.25
CA ASP A 19 -20.44 -0.79 -2.31
C ASP A 19 -20.00 -1.09 -0.87
N ASP A 20 -19.82 -2.37 -0.54
CA ASP A 20 -19.31 -2.79 0.79
C ASP A 20 -17.89 -2.28 1.08
N GLU A 21 -17.15 -1.88 0.05
CA GLU A 21 -15.79 -1.34 0.16
C GLU A 21 -15.74 0.18 0.01
N ASP A 22 -16.91 0.85 -0.07
CA ASP A 22 -16.96 2.30 -0.16
C ASP A 22 -16.64 2.94 1.19
N LEU A 23 -15.65 3.81 1.15
CA LEU A 23 -15.30 4.66 2.28
C LEU A 23 -15.98 6.03 2.16
N PRO A 24 -16.38 6.63 3.27
CA PRO A 24 -16.89 8.00 3.28
C PRO A 24 -15.80 8.98 2.78
N PRO A 25 -16.21 10.15 2.26
CA PRO A 25 -15.27 11.14 1.73
C PRO A 25 -14.20 11.57 2.75
N GLU A 26 -14.57 11.68 4.02
CA GLU A 26 -13.66 12.01 5.11
C GLU A 26 -12.50 11.00 5.23
N ALA A 27 -12.81 9.70 5.19
CA ALA A 27 -11.79 8.67 5.24
C ALA A 27 -10.89 8.68 3.98
N LYS A 28 -11.45 8.97 2.81
CA LYS A 28 -10.68 9.09 1.55
C LYS A 28 -9.69 10.26 1.61
N GLU A 29 -10.12 11.40 2.17
CA GLU A 29 -9.25 12.57 2.38
C GLU A 29 -8.14 12.26 3.39
N GLU A 30 -8.47 11.61 4.51
CA GLU A 30 -7.49 11.22 5.52
C GLU A 30 -6.43 10.26 4.94
N ILE A 31 -6.84 9.24 4.18
CA ILE A 31 -5.93 8.32 3.50
C ILE A 31 -5.04 9.07 2.49
N SER A 32 -5.59 10.01 1.75
CA SER A 32 -4.82 10.83 0.81
C SER A 32 -3.75 11.66 1.52
N LEU A 33 -4.09 12.25 2.66
CA LEU A 33 -3.15 13.02 3.49
C LEU A 33 -2.04 12.12 4.09
N ILE A 34 -2.38 10.91 4.50
CA ILE A 34 -1.39 9.93 5.00
C ILE A 34 -0.41 9.56 3.90
N ASN A 35 -0.91 9.23 2.71
CA ASN A 35 -0.07 8.89 1.57
C ASN A 35 0.82 10.05 1.13
N GLN A 36 0.30 11.28 1.15
CA GLN A 36 1.08 12.48 0.85
C GLN A 36 2.18 12.71 1.89
N ARG A 37 1.86 12.62 3.19
CA ARG A 37 2.86 12.70 4.27
C ARG A 37 3.94 11.64 4.13
N GLY A 38 3.57 10.43 3.74
CA GLY A 38 4.53 9.34 3.46
C GLY A 38 5.47 9.71 2.31
N SER A 39 4.95 10.27 1.23
CA SER A 39 5.77 10.73 0.09
C SER A 39 6.68 11.88 0.48
N ASP A 40 6.18 12.89 1.19
CA ASP A 40 6.95 14.04 1.66
C ASP A 40 8.08 13.61 2.62
N ALA A 41 7.81 12.62 3.48
CA ALA A 41 8.81 12.04 4.36
C ALA A 41 9.92 11.31 3.59
N VAL A 42 9.59 10.64 2.49
CA VAL A 42 10.58 10.03 1.59
C VAL A 42 11.44 11.11 0.94
N ASP A 43 10.85 12.19 0.46
CA ASP A 43 11.58 13.28 -0.16
C ASP A 43 12.52 13.96 0.84
N ALA A 44 12.08 14.18 2.08
CA ALA A 44 12.93 14.68 3.16
C ALA A 44 14.11 13.74 3.47
N GLU A 45 13.90 12.42 3.41
CA GLU A 45 14.96 11.44 3.62
C GLU A 45 15.96 11.41 2.46
N LEU A 46 15.48 11.61 1.22
CA LEU A 46 16.33 11.77 0.05
C LEU A 46 17.17 13.04 0.10
N GLU A 47 16.62 14.15 0.60
CA GLU A 47 17.38 15.38 0.82
C GLU A 47 18.51 15.20 1.84
N LYS A 48 18.25 14.48 2.95
CA LYS A 48 19.29 14.14 3.95
C LYS A 48 20.40 13.28 3.33
N PHE A 49 20.03 12.35 2.45
CA PHE A 49 21.00 11.51 1.75
C PHE A 49 21.90 12.34 0.83
N GLY A 50 21.36 13.38 0.19
CA GLY A 50 22.10 14.24 -0.75
C GLY A 50 22.62 13.49 -1.98
N LYS A 51 23.52 14.14 -2.74
CA LYS A 51 23.99 13.56 -4.01
C LYS A 51 24.89 12.32 -3.84
N ASP A 52 25.67 12.24 -2.77
CA ASP A 52 26.74 11.23 -2.61
C ASP A 52 26.55 10.29 -1.41
N GLY A 53 25.58 10.54 -0.53
CA GLY A 53 25.36 9.74 0.68
C GLY A 53 26.52 9.70 1.69
N ARG A 54 27.56 10.52 1.50
CA ARG A 54 28.79 10.47 2.31
C ARG A 54 28.60 10.87 3.78
N ARG A 55 27.57 11.64 4.08
CA ARG A 55 27.23 12.12 5.43
C ARG A 55 26.03 11.41 6.03
N TYR A 56 25.50 10.40 5.32
CA TYR A 56 24.33 9.68 5.75
C TYR A 56 24.71 8.68 6.85
N GLU A 57 23.98 8.69 7.97
CA GLU A 57 24.19 7.75 9.06
C GLU A 57 23.83 6.34 8.62
N THR A 58 24.84 5.47 8.58
CA THR A 58 24.68 4.09 8.11
C THR A 58 24.43 3.14 9.27
N ARG A 59 23.60 2.14 9.06
CA ARG A 59 23.44 1.04 10.01
C ARG A 59 24.68 0.13 9.97
N PRO A 60 25.08 -0.45 11.13
CA PRO A 60 26.22 -1.35 11.17
C PRO A 60 26.11 -2.50 10.16
N GLY A 61 27.16 -2.67 9.33
CA GLY A 61 27.22 -3.74 8.34
C GLY A 61 26.48 -3.48 7.02
N ARG A 62 25.98 -2.26 6.78
CA ARG A 62 25.27 -1.88 5.55
C ARG A 62 25.92 -0.70 4.84
N THR A 63 25.68 -0.62 3.55
CA THR A 63 26.06 0.54 2.75
C THR A 63 25.09 1.71 2.99
N PRO A 64 25.50 2.98 2.73
CA PRO A 64 24.62 4.14 2.84
C PRO A 64 23.34 3.98 2.00
N LEU A 65 23.47 3.42 0.81
CA LEU A 65 22.35 3.20 -0.10
C LEU A 65 21.35 2.15 0.45
N GLU A 66 21.86 1.04 0.99
CA GLU A 66 21.00 0.02 1.61
C GLU A 66 20.26 0.56 2.84
N THR A 67 20.94 1.37 3.64
CA THR A 67 20.32 2.01 4.81
C THR A 67 19.20 2.97 4.38
N LEU A 68 19.44 3.77 3.34
CA LEU A 68 18.43 4.66 2.76
C LEU A 68 17.21 3.88 2.28
N GLU A 69 17.42 2.83 1.48
CA GLU A 69 16.32 2.01 0.94
C GLU A 69 15.48 1.35 2.05
N GLU A 70 16.13 0.92 3.14
CA GLU A 70 15.41 0.38 4.31
C GLU A 70 14.59 1.44 5.03
N ASN A 71 15.16 2.63 5.25
CA ASN A 71 14.45 3.72 5.89
C ASN A 71 13.23 4.15 5.06
N ILE A 72 13.37 4.27 3.75
CA ILE A 72 12.25 4.57 2.85
C ILE A 72 11.19 3.47 2.91
N LEU A 73 11.59 2.20 2.89
CA LEU A 73 10.65 1.09 3.01
C LEU A 73 9.88 1.13 4.34
N MET A 74 10.53 1.48 5.45
CA MET A 74 9.86 1.63 6.75
C MET A 74 8.83 2.75 6.73
N ILE A 75 9.17 3.92 6.19
CA ILE A 75 8.27 5.07 6.07
C ILE A 75 7.02 4.70 5.24
N LEU A 76 7.22 4.05 4.10
CA LEU A 76 6.12 3.68 3.20
C LEU A 76 5.27 2.53 3.75
N ASP A 77 5.86 1.59 4.50
CA ASP A 77 5.12 0.54 5.20
C ASP A 77 4.27 1.11 6.35
N GLU A 78 4.78 2.10 7.06
CA GLU A 78 4.05 2.80 8.10
C GLU A 78 2.84 3.54 7.51
N ALA A 79 3.04 4.30 6.44
CA ALA A 79 1.95 4.97 5.72
C ALA A 79 0.89 3.98 5.21
N LYS A 80 1.30 2.83 4.65
CA LYS A 80 0.39 1.76 4.25
C LYS A 80 -0.41 1.21 5.42
N THR A 81 0.23 0.98 6.55
CA THR A 81 -0.41 0.43 7.75
C THR A 81 -1.40 1.43 8.34
N GLU A 82 -1.03 2.71 8.41
CA GLU A 82 -1.88 3.78 8.91
C GLU A 82 -3.11 3.95 8.01
N SER A 83 -2.95 4.03 6.70
CA SER A 83 -4.06 4.10 5.74
C SER A 83 -4.96 2.86 5.82
N GLY A 84 -4.39 1.68 6.02
CA GLY A 84 -5.14 0.45 6.23
C GLY A 84 -5.95 0.44 7.52
N ASN A 85 -5.42 1.02 8.60
CA ASN A 85 -6.15 1.14 9.87
C ASN A 85 -7.32 2.11 9.76
N VAL A 86 -7.15 3.24 9.07
CA VAL A 86 -8.25 4.17 8.76
C VAL A 86 -9.33 3.42 7.97
N ALA A 87 -9.00 2.74 6.88
CA ALA A 87 -9.96 1.97 6.10
C ALA A 87 -10.70 0.93 6.96
N LYS A 88 -9.99 0.18 7.81
CA LYS A 88 -10.58 -0.81 8.72
C LYS A 88 -11.58 -0.19 9.72
N SER A 89 -11.30 0.99 10.24
CA SER A 89 -12.17 1.66 11.21
C SER A 89 -13.51 2.09 10.60
N PHE A 90 -13.53 2.42 9.31
CA PHE A 90 -14.73 2.88 8.62
C PHE A 90 -15.55 1.76 7.99
N LEU A 91 -14.96 0.60 7.68
CA LEU A 91 -15.69 -0.51 7.04
C LEU A 91 -16.71 -1.20 7.97
N GLY A 92 -16.61 -1.03 9.28
CA GLY A 92 -17.55 -1.58 10.25
C GLY A 92 -17.54 -3.12 10.38
N SER A 93 -18.09 -3.64 11.46
CA SER A 93 -18.16 -5.08 11.76
C SER A 93 -19.24 -5.82 10.98
N ASP A 94 -20.27 -5.12 10.51
CA ASP A 94 -21.44 -5.70 9.82
C ASP A 94 -21.21 -5.89 8.32
N ASN A 95 -20.07 -5.44 7.83
CA ASN A 95 -19.63 -5.59 6.46
C ASN A 95 -19.28 -7.07 6.16
N ALA A 96 -19.86 -7.63 5.10
CA ALA A 96 -19.68 -9.04 4.74
C ALA A 96 -18.21 -9.40 4.46
N ALA A 97 -17.44 -8.51 3.82
CA ALA A 97 -16.02 -8.70 3.55
C ALA A 97 -15.18 -8.69 4.83
N VAL A 98 -15.48 -7.78 5.78
CA VAL A 98 -14.85 -7.74 7.10
C VAL A 98 -15.16 -9.00 7.88
N MET A 99 -16.42 -9.45 7.85
CA MET A 99 -16.86 -10.69 8.52
C MET A 99 -16.12 -11.92 7.97
N MET A 100 -15.92 -12.02 6.64
CA MET A 100 -15.14 -13.11 6.04
C MET A 100 -13.67 -13.07 6.45
N ALA A 101 -13.06 -11.89 6.46
CA ALA A 101 -11.65 -11.73 6.80
C ALA A 101 -11.39 -11.99 8.29
N THR A 102 -12.25 -11.52 9.19
CA THR A 102 -12.11 -11.70 10.65
C THR A 102 -12.42 -13.11 11.11
N SER A 103 -13.37 -13.79 10.46
CA SER A 103 -13.66 -15.20 10.74
C SER A 103 -12.60 -16.17 10.20
N GLY A 104 -11.68 -15.69 9.36
CA GLY A 104 -10.69 -16.53 8.69
C GLY A 104 -11.26 -17.41 7.58
N ALA A 105 -12.48 -17.16 7.13
CA ALA A 105 -13.11 -17.94 6.07
C ALA A 105 -12.45 -17.69 4.72
N ARG A 106 -12.25 -16.43 4.37
CA ARG A 106 -11.58 -16.03 3.11
C ARG A 106 -11.07 -14.59 3.18
N GLY A 107 -9.93 -14.36 2.54
CA GLY A 107 -9.29 -13.05 2.51
C GLY A 107 -8.55 -12.71 3.81
N SER A 108 -7.99 -11.51 3.85
CA SER A 108 -7.38 -10.92 5.04
C SER A 108 -7.76 -9.46 5.16
N MET A 109 -7.62 -8.90 6.36
CA MET A 109 -7.84 -7.46 6.56
C MET A 109 -6.88 -6.60 5.74
N ASP A 110 -5.69 -7.12 5.41
CA ASP A 110 -4.73 -6.42 4.57
C ASP A 110 -5.19 -6.35 3.10
N ASN A 111 -5.89 -7.39 2.61
CA ASN A 111 -6.50 -7.33 1.29
C ASN A 111 -7.60 -6.26 1.23
N LEU A 112 -8.46 -6.18 2.25
CA LEU A 112 -9.48 -5.13 2.35
C LEU A 112 -8.85 -3.73 2.46
N ALA A 113 -7.76 -3.60 3.19
CA ALA A 113 -7.01 -2.35 3.27
C ALA A 113 -6.47 -1.91 1.90
N MET A 114 -5.98 -2.83 1.07
CA MET A 114 -5.53 -2.53 -0.29
C MET A 114 -6.69 -2.23 -1.26
N MET A 115 -7.85 -2.83 -1.04
CA MET A 115 -9.04 -2.61 -1.86
C MET A 115 -9.67 -1.25 -1.56
N ALA A 116 -9.86 -0.91 -0.32
CA ALA A 116 -10.54 0.31 0.12
C ALA A 116 -9.59 1.48 0.43
N GLY A 117 -8.43 1.22 1.01
CA GLY A 117 -7.46 2.22 1.46
C GLY A 117 -6.41 2.59 0.42
N SER A 118 -5.22 2.01 0.52
CA SER A 118 -4.14 2.19 -0.46
C SER A 118 -3.34 0.90 -0.65
N ILE A 119 -2.78 0.71 -1.84
CA ILE A 119 -1.97 -0.47 -2.16
C ILE A 119 -0.58 -0.35 -1.49
N GLY A 120 -0.04 0.86 -1.43
CA GLY A 120 1.25 1.13 -0.81
C GLY A 120 2.43 0.73 -1.70
N GLN A 121 3.56 0.38 -1.08
CA GLN A 121 4.79 0.03 -1.78
C GLN A 121 4.85 -1.48 -2.06
N PRO A 122 4.77 -1.92 -3.32
CA PRO A 122 5.07 -3.30 -3.69
C PRO A 122 6.55 -3.60 -3.50
N LYS A 123 6.83 -4.83 -3.07
CA LYS A 123 8.19 -5.30 -2.83
C LYS A 123 8.49 -6.51 -3.69
N VAL A 124 9.61 -6.47 -4.38
CA VAL A 124 10.13 -7.60 -5.12
C VAL A 124 11.38 -8.12 -4.40
N ARG A 125 11.30 -9.33 -3.84
CA ARG A 125 12.37 -9.94 -3.04
C ARG A 125 12.84 -9.05 -1.86
N GLY A 126 11.89 -8.36 -1.23
CA GLY A 126 12.16 -7.51 -0.07
C GLY A 126 12.71 -6.11 -0.39
N LYS A 127 12.81 -5.74 -1.67
CA LYS A 127 13.29 -4.42 -2.14
C LYS A 127 12.22 -3.70 -2.93
N ARG A 128 12.34 -2.36 -3.04
CA ARG A 128 11.53 -1.56 -3.97
C ARG A 128 11.85 -1.95 -5.41
N LEU A 129 10.99 -1.56 -6.34
CA LEU A 129 11.19 -1.83 -7.76
C LEU A 129 12.49 -1.18 -8.26
N GLU A 130 13.37 -1.99 -8.83
CA GLU A 130 14.68 -1.52 -9.34
C GLU A 130 14.82 -1.70 -10.84
N ARG A 131 14.08 -2.64 -11.44
CA ARG A 131 14.29 -3.08 -12.82
C ARG A 131 13.08 -2.76 -13.69
N GLY A 132 13.35 -2.43 -14.92
CA GLY A 132 12.43 -2.14 -15.99
C GLY A 132 13.26 -1.65 -17.17
N TYR A 133 13.85 -0.48 -17.03
CA TYR A 133 14.79 0.11 -17.97
C TYR A 133 16.15 0.35 -17.31
N GLN A 134 17.14 0.81 -18.07
CA GLN A 134 18.44 1.17 -17.52
C GLN A 134 18.29 2.35 -16.54
N ASP A 135 18.61 2.11 -15.28
CA ASP A 135 18.60 3.08 -14.16
C ASP A 135 17.22 3.70 -13.84
N ARG A 136 16.12 3.10 -14.26
CA ARG A 136 14.73 3.55 -13.97
C ARG A 136 13.72 2.42 -14.17
N VAL A 137 12.58 2.52 -13.52
CA VAL A 137 11.51 1.50 -13.63
C VAL A 137 10.73 1.66 -14.94
N LEU A 138 10.31 2.87 -15.29
CA LEU A 138 9.58 3.19 -16.51
C LEU A 138 10.29 4.29 -17.32
N ALA A 139 10.02 4.33 -18.63
CA ALA A 139 10.72 5.20 -19.57
C ALA A 139 10.54 6.71 -19.30
N HIS A 140 9.41 7.11 -18.72
CA HIS A 140 9.10 8.52 -18.44
C HIS A 140 9.69 9.04 -17.12
N PHE A 141 10.14 8.15 -16.23
CA PHE A 141 10.81 8.57 -15.01
C PHE A 141 12.26 9.01 -15.25
N PRO A 142 12.76 9.98 -14.48
CA PRO A 142 14.17 10.35 -14.53
C PRO A 142 15.09 9.18 -14.19
N ARG A 143 16.26 9.14 -14.82
CA ARG A 143 17.27 8.12 -14.49
C ARG A 143 17.79 8.31 -13.08
N ASN A 144 18.03 7.21 -12.38
CA ASN A 144 18.51 7.17 -10.99
C ASN A 144 17.59 7.86 -9.97
N SER A 145 16.33 8.12 -10.33
CA SER A 145 15.35 8.62 -9.36
C SER A 145 15.08 7.58 -8.28
N LYS A 146 15.00 8.07 -7.03
CA LYS A 146 14.77 7.25 -5.84
C LYS A 146 13.46 7.62 -5.13
N GLY A 147 12.67 8.51 -5.72
CA GLY A 147 11.39 8.95 -5.18
C GLY A 147 10.43 7.80 -4.92
N ALA A 148 9.36 8.07 -4.19
CA ALA A 148 8.39 7.06 -3.84
C ALA A 148 7.67 6.52 -5.08
N GLN A 149 7.10 7.40 -5.90
CA GLN A 149 6.35 7.01 -7.10
C GLN A 149 7.24 6.34 -8.15
N GLU A 150 8.46 6.85 -8.38
CA GLU A 150 9.40 6.31 -9.37
C GLU A 150 9.87 4.89 -9.05
N LYS A 151 9.78 4.52 -7.77
CA LYS A 151 10.14 3.18 -7.27
C LYS A 151 8.91 2.32 -6.95
N GLY A 152 7.72 2.74 -7.38
CA GLY A 152 6.52 1.93 -7.37
C GLY A 152 5.57 2.15 -6.20
N PHE A 153 5.68 3.23 -5.44
CA PHE A 153 4.68 3.54 -4.42
C PHE A 153 3.35 3.92 -5.08
N VAL A 154 2.28 3.24 -4.67
CA VAL A 154 0.93 3.41 -5.19
C VAL A 154 0.02 3.91 -4.08
N GLY A 155 -0.37 5.17 -4.16
CA GLY A 155 -1.30 5.80 -3.23
C GLY A 155 -2.77 5.49 -3.51
N SER A 156 -3.06 4.95 -4.69
CA SER A 156 -4.42 4.56 -5.09
C SER A 156 -4.83 3.21 -4.48
N SER A 157 -6.15 2.97 -4.42
CA SER A 157 -6.72 1.68 -4.03
C SER A 157 -7.28 0.95 -5.26
N PHE A 158 -7.51 -0.35 -5.18
CA PHE A 158 -8.16 -1.09 -6.26
C PHE A 158 -9.56 -0.59 -6.56
N LYS A 159 -10.32 -0.16 -5.54
CA LYS A 159 -11.67 0.41 -5.70
C LYS A 159 -11.64 1.74 -6.45
N ARG A 160 -10.70 2.62 -6.12
CA ARG A 160 -10.54 3.91 -6.78
C ARG A 160 -10.06 3.77 -8.22
N GLY A 161 -9.35 2.69 -8.51
CA GLY A 161 -8.68 2.45 -9.78
C GLY A 161 -7.24 2.96 -9.78
N LEU A 162 -6.43 2.37 -10.65
CA LEU A 162 -5.02 2.65 -10.80
C LEU A 162 -4.78 3.50 -12.04
N GLU A 163 -3.82 4.39 -11.95
CA GLU A 163 -3.28 5.04 -13.15
C GLU A 163 -2.51 4.03 -14.01
N PRO A 164 -2.41 4.25 -15.34
CA PRO A 164 -1.70 3.33 -16.22
C PRO A 164 -0.27 3.04 -15.76
N THR A 165 0.42 4.03 -15.24
CA THR A 165 1.79 3.90 -14.70
C THR A 165 1.84 3.02 -13.46
N GLU A 166 0.91 3.21 -12.53
CA GLU A 166 0.77 2.39 -11.32
C GLU A 166 0.45 0.93 -11.66
N PHE A 167 -0.46 0.72 -12.64
CA PHE A 167 -0.80 -0.62 -13.11
C PHE A 167 0.42 -1.36 -13.68
N PHE A 168 1.21 -0.72 -14.54
CA PHE A 168 2.41 -1.35 -15.11
C PHE A 168 3.51 -1.61 -14.08
N MET A 169 3.56 -0.85 -12.99
CA MET A 169 4.49 -1.12 -11.90
C MET A 169 4.06 -2.29 -11.00
N LEU A 170 2.76 -2.58 -10.95
CA LEU A 170 2.21 -3.67 -10.15
C LEU A 170 2.15 -5.01 -10.89
N SER A 171 2.11 -4.99 -12.24
CA SER A 171 2.08 -6.18 -13.10
C SER A 171 3.47 -6.77 -13.32
#